data_5777fe1fabba8e60dad974fdb327c6f7
#
_entry.id   5777fe1fabba8e60dad974fdb327c6f7
#
_cell.length_a   1.000
_cell.length_b   1.000
_cell.length_c   1.000
_cell.angle_alpha   90.00
_cell.angle_beta   90.00
_cell.angle_gamma   90.00
#
_symmetry.space_group_name_H-M   'P 1'
#
loop_
_entity.id
_entity.type
_entity.pdbx_description
1 polymer ?
#
loop_
_entity_poly.entity_id
_entity_poly.type
_entity_poly.pdbx_seq_one_letter_code
_entity_poly.pdbx_strand_id
1 'polypeptide(L)'
;MQALPPSKYHLKDLYHEIGFYDRKISYCQNFEKFDSEEERSRAVEKLAKKRKNLVQSAAAMASTGVECDPKQLPDSLKNAASST
;
A
#
# COMPACT_ATOMS: atom_id res chain seq x y z
N MET A 1 -14.63 19.16 16.89
CA MET A 1 -13.56 18.21 17.11
C MET A 1 -12.35 18.56 16.28
N GLN A 2 -11.22 18.54 16.91
CA GLN A 2 -9.99 18.97 16.27
C GLN A 2 -9.33 17.80 15.54
N ALA A 3 -9.02 17.99 14.27
CA ALA A 3 -8.28 17.00 13.52
C ALA A 3 -6.81 17.03 13.94
N LEU A 4 -6.28 15.87 14.24
CA LEU A 4 -4.85 15.77 14.55
C LEU A 4 -4.06 15.95 13.27
N PRO A 5 -2.91 16.65 13.33
CA PRO A 5 -2.06 16.77 12.15
C PRO A 5 -1.50 15.39 11.77
N PRO A 6 -1.22 15.18 10.49
CA PRO A 6 -0.57 13.93 10.07
C PRO A 6 0.75 13.76 10.81
N SER A 7 1.03 12.55 11.23
CA SER A 7 2.24 12.25 11.98
C SER A 7 2.97 11.07 11.36
N LYS A 8 4.23 10.88 11.74
CA LYS A 8 5.01 9.75 11.28
C LYS A 8 4.38 8.40 11.66
N TYR A 9 3.64 8.36 12.77
CA TYR A 9 2.97 7.15 13.20
C TYR A 9 1.81 6.79 12.26
N HIS A 10 1.07 7.80 11.83
CA HIS A 10 -0.01 7.58 10.88
C HIS A 10 0.54 7.13 9.52
N LEU A 11 1.62 7.75 9.08
CA LEU A 11 2.28 7.35 7.83
C LEU A 11 2.81 5.92 7.93
N LYS A 12 3.39 5.55 9.06
CA LYS A 12 3.85 4.20 9.31
C LYS A 12 2.70 3.20 9.21
N ASP A 13 1.55 3.53 9.80
CA ASP A 13 0.37 2.67 9.73
C ASP A 13 -0.10 2.49 8.29
N LEU A 14 -0.10 3.57 7.49
CA LEU A 14 -0.45 3.47 6.08
C LEU A 14 0.51 2.54 5.34
N TYR A 15 1.80 2.65 5.61
CA TYR A 15 2.80 1.77 4.98
C TYR A 15 2.59 0.32 5.38
N HIS A 16 2.21 0.05 6.62
CA HIS A 16 1.89 -1.30 7.06
C HIS A 16 0.69 -1.86 6.30
N GLU A 17 -0.35 -1.06 6.11
CA GLU A 17 -1.52 -1.49 5.36
C GLU A 17 -1.21 -1.74 3.89
N ILE A 18 -0.41 -0.86 3.29
CA ILE A 18 0.02 -1.05 1.89
C ILE A 18 0.78 -2.38 1.77
N GLY A 19 1.69 -2.65 2.69
CA GLY A 19 2.42 -3.92 2.71
C GLY A 19 1.51 -5.13 2.86
N PHE A 20 0.46 -4.99 3.66
CA PHE A 20 -0.54 -6.04 3.82
C PHE A 20 -1.23 -6.34 2.48
N TYR A 21 -1.64 -5.30 1.75
CA TYR A 21 -2.25 -5.49 0.44
C TYR A 21 -1.26 -6.03 -0.58
N ASP A 22 0.01 -5.63 -0.52
CA ASP A 22 1.05 -6.20 -1.37
C ASP A 22 1.11 -7.72 -1.20
N ARG A 23 1.10 -8.20 0.04
CA ARG A 23 1.14 -9.63 0.32
C ARG A 23 -0.13 -10.33 -0.11
N LYS A 24 -1.29 -9.70 0.09
CA LYS A 24 -2.57 -10.29 -0.33
C LYS A 24 -2.65 -10.43 -1.85
N ILE A 25 -2.20 -9.41 -2.57
CA ILE A 25 -2.18 -9.45 -4.03
C ILE A 25 -1.25 -10.57 -4.52
N SER A 26 -0.06 -10.65 -3.94
CA SER A 26 0.88 -11.70 -4.28
C SER A 26 0.30 -13.09 -4.02
N TYR A 27 -0.39 -13.25 -2.90
CA TYR A 27 -1.03 -14.52 -2.56
C TYR A 27 -2.12 -14.87 -3.57
N CYS A 28 -2.95 -13.91 -3.95
CA CYS A 28 -3.99 -14.13 -4.95
C CYS A 28 -3.42 -14.53 -6.30
N GLN A 29 -2.30 -13.93 -6.68
CA GLN A 29 -1.68 -14.19 -7.98
C GLN A 29 -0.98 -15.54 -8.03
N ASN A 30 -0.42 -15.99 -6.92
CA ASN A 30 0.47 -17.14 -6.92
C ASN A 30 -0.06 -18.38 -6.22
N PHE A 31 -0.92 -18.24 -5.23
CA PHE A 31 -1.28 -19.35 -4.35
C PHE A 31 -2.78 -19.61 -4.25
N GLU A 32 -3.60 -18.57 -4.30
CA GLU A 32 -5.02 -18.73 -4.13
C GLU A 32 -5.66 -19.35 -5.37
N LYS A 33 -6.57 -20.31 -5.13
CA LYS A 33 -7.28 -20.96 -6.21
C LYS A 33 -8.57 -20.22 -6.52
N PHE A 34 -8.76 -19.93 -7.80
CA PHE A 34 -9.98 -19.32 -8.31
C PHE A 34 -10.58 -20.21 -9.38
N ASP A 35 -11.89 -20.13 -9.57
CA ASP A 35 -12.58 -20.91 -10.59
C ASP A 35 -12.20 -20.48 -12.00
N SER A 36 -11.77 -19.22 -12.16
CA SER A 36 -11.35 -18.71 -13.47
C SER A 36 -10.33 -17.60 -13.30
N GLU A 37 -9.60 -17.31 -14.38
CA GLU A 37 -8.67 -16.19 -14.39
C GLU A 37 -9.40 -14.86 -14.27
N GLU A 38 -10.63 -14.79 -14.72
CA GLU A 38 -11.42 -13.57 -14.56
C GLU A 38 -11.71 -13.28 -13.10
N GLU A 39 -12.02 -14.31 -12.31
CA GLU A 39 -12.24 -14.14 -10.88
C GLU A 39 -10.96 -13.69 -10.17
N ARG A 40 -9.84 -14.29 -10.54
CA ARG A 40 -8.55 -13.90 -10.00
C ARG A 40 -8.26 -12.43 -10.31
N SER A 41 -8.44 -12.02 -11.56
CA SER A 41 -8.21 -10.65 -11.98
C SER A 41 -9.08 -9.66 -11.22
N ARG A 42 -10.35 -9.98 -11.00
CA ARG A 42 -11.24 -9.13 -10.23
C ARG A 42 -10.80 -8.99 -8.79
N ALA A 43 -10.37 -10.08 -8.17
CA ALA A 43 -9.88 -10.06 -6.80
C ALA A 43 -8.62 -9.19 -6.68
N VAL A 44 -7.68 -9.38 -7.61
CA VAL A 44 -6.44 -8.59 -7.63
C VAL A 44 -6.74 -7.11 -7.88
N GLU A 45 -7.63 -6.80 -8.82
CA GLU A 45 -8.02 -5.42 -9.11
C GLU A 45 -8.62 -4.73 -7.89
N LYS A 46 -9.48 -5.42 -7.16
CA LYS A 46 -10.11 -4.88 -5.96
C LYS A 46 -9.06 -4.52 -4.91
N LEU A 47 -8.12 -5.42 -4.69
CA LEU A 47 -7.05 -5.20 -3.73
C LEU A 47 -6.10 -4.10 -4.19
N ALA A 48 -5.75 -4.10 -5.47
CA ALA A 48 -4.88 -3.08 -6.05
C ALA A 48 -5.50 -1.69 -5.97
N LYS A 49 -6.81 -1.60 -6.15
CA LYS A 49 -7.53 -0.32 -6.03
C LYS A 49 -7.46 0.22 -4.61
N LYS A 50 -7.66 -0.65 -3.62
CA LYS A 50 -7.56 -0.26 -2.22
C LYS A 50 -6.13 0.16 -1.88
N ARG A 51 -5.14 -0.60 -2.36
CA ARG A 51 -3.73 -0.26 -2.17
C ARG A 51 -3.41 1.10 -2.78
N LYS A 52 -3.90 1.37 -3.98
CA LYS A 52 -3.68 2.64 -4.67
C LYS A 52 -4.19 3.82 -3.83
N ASN A 53 -5.36 3.69 -3.23
CA ASN A 53 -5.91 4.73 -2.37
C ASN A 53 -5.00 5.00 -1.17
N LEU A 54 -4.49 3.94 -0.56
CA LEU A 54 -3.57 4.06 0.57
C LEU A 54 -2.25 4.70 0.14
N VAL A 55 -1.74 4.33 -1.03
CA VAL A 55 -0.50 4.91 -1.57
C VAL A 55 -0.69 6.40 -1.81
N GLN A 56 -1.83 6.81 -2.35
CA GLN A 56 -2.12 8.23 -2.58
C GLN A 56 -2.16 9.00 -1.26
N SER A 57 -2.77 8.42 -0.23
CA SER A 57 -2.81 9.03 1.10
C SER A 57 -1.41 9.16 1.68
N ALA A 58 -0.59 8.12 1.57
CA ALA A 58 0.78 8.14 2.07
C ALA A 58 1.63 9.17 1.32
N ALA A 59 1.46 9.25 0.00
CA ALA A 59 2.19 10.23 -0.80
C ALA A 59 1.82 11.66 -0.42
N ALA A 60 0.52 11.91 -0.18
CA ALA A 60 0.06 13.22 0.27
C ALA A 60 0.69 13.60 1.62
N MET A 61 0.75 12.66 2.55
CA MET A 61 1.38 12.90 3.84
C MET A 61 2.87 13.17 3.70
N ALA A 62 3.55 12.38 2.87
CA ALA A 62 4.98 12.56 2.65
C ALA A 62 5.27 13.93 2.03
N SER A 63 4.39 14.41 1.15
CA SER A 63 4.58 15.71 0.52
C SER A 63 4.40 16.87 1.49
N THR A 64 3.78 16.64 2.64
CA THR A 64 3.65 17.68 3.68
C THR A 64 4.82 17.69 4.65
N GLY A 65 5.85 16.88 4.39
CA GLY A 65 7.04 16.85 5.22
C GLY A 65 7.06 15.82 6.32
N VAL A 66 6.05 14.94 6.35
CA VAL A 66 6.05 13.83 7.31
C VAL A 66 7.12 12.83 6.92
N GLU A 67 8.04 12.56 7.82
CA GLU A 67 9.14 11.64 7.57
C GLU A 67 8.85 10.28 8.18
N CYS A 68 9.35 9.25 7.53
CA CYS A 68 9.25 7.89 8.01
C CYS A 68 10.56 7.16 7.71
N ASP A 69 10.92 6.21 8.58
CA ASP A 69 12.10 5.39 8.37
C ASP A 69 11.96 4.64 7.03
N PRO A 70 12.97 4.73 6.14
CA PRO A 70 12.93 3.98 4.86
C PRO A 70 12.72 2.49 5.04
N LYS A 71 13.10 1.92 6.18
CA LYS A 71 12.87 0.51 6.49
C LYS A 71 11.40 0.16 6.63
N GLN A 72 10.54 1.16 6.86
CA GLN A 72 9.10 0.96 7.02
C GLN A 72 8.36 0.93 5.69
N LEU A 73 9.03 1.30 4.60
CA LEU A 73 8.40 1.33 3.29
C LEU A 73 7.95 -0.06 2.84
N PRO A 74 6.73 -0.21 2.33
CA PRO A 74 6.32 -1.47 1.73
C PRO A 74 7.10 -1.74 0.44
N ASP A 75 7.16 -2.99 0.03
CA ASP A 75 7.99 -3.41 -1.11
C ASP A 75 7.64 -2.65 -2.39
N SER A 76 6.36 -2.39 -2.63
CA SER A 76 5.93 -1.67 -3.83
C SER A 76 6.48 -0.23 -3.86
N LEU A 77 6.62 0.40 -2.71
CA LEU A 77 7.14 1.76 -2.63
C LEU A 77 8.66 1.79 -2.58
N LYS A 78 9.29 0.76 -2.05
CA LYS A 78 10.75 0.63 -2.11
C LYS A 78 11.24 0.56 -3.54
N ASN A 79 10.55 -0.20 -4.37
CA ASN A 79 10.90 -0.31 -5.79
C ASN A 79 10.76 1.04 -6.50
N ALA A 80 9.71 1.79 -6.21
CA ALA A 80 9.52 3.10 -6.79
C ALA A 80 10.61 4.08 -6.35
N ALA A 81 11.01 4.01 -5.08
CA ALA A 81 12.05 4.90 -4.55
C ALA A 81 13.43 4.58 -5.12
N SER A 82 13.70 3.30 -5.40
CA SER A 82 15.01 2.87 -5.88
C SER A 82 15.18 3.01 -7.39
N SER A 83 14.14 3.35 -8.12
CA SER A 83 14.19 3.46 -9.57
C SER A 83 14.62 4.82 -10.07
N THR A 84 15.02 5.71 -9.21
CA THR A 84 15.49 7.05 -9.59
C THR A 84 16.97 7.08 -9.89
#